data_f67ff7a58ceb34aac942f95b4384f090
#
_entry.id   f67ff7a58ceb34aac942f95b4384f090
#
_cell.length_a   1.000
_cell.length_b   1.000
_cell.length_c   1.000
_cell.angle_alpha   90.00
_cell.angle_beta   90.00
_cell.angle_gamma   90.00
#
_symmetry.space_group_name_H-M   'P 1'
#
loop_
_entity.id
_entity.type
_entity.pdbx_description
1 polymer ?
#
loop_
_entity_poly.entity_id
_entity_poly.type
_entity_poly.pdbx_seq_one_letter_code
_entity_poly.pdbx_strand_id
1 'polypeptide(L)'
;EYSDVLLKYTKDFMPLADPNSQIAMQWLRAYQALRGKEISKEILCLEYLGKFYVVDGLQEVSVAKYSGTYQIRSHVTRILPVKTESSTVEHYYDFLVQFDLTNLYQLQFTQPGYFEKLQSALNKQENAAWTDTDRKKFLTHWPKIERAFQKSFDNCLNITSADALVVLLDKYTFTQLAQLDSWVLARLFQASWKELCRLSHANRAEVDSNMGTLYTA
;
A
#
# COMPACT_ATOMS: atom_id res chain seq x y z
N GLU A 1 1.71 18.24 21.78
CA GLU A 1 1.53 18.66 20.37
C GLU A 1 0.84 17.58 19.50
N TYR A 2 1.01 16.29 19.78
CA TYR A 2 0.24 15.23 19.11
C TYR A 2 -1.26 15.28 19.42
N SER A 3 -1.64 15.77 20.59
CA SER A 3 -3.04 15.93 21.00
C SER A 3 -3.81 16.93 20.14
N ASP A 4 -3.18 18.00 19.68
CA ASP A 4 -3.84 19.05 18.89
C ASP A 4 -4.19 18.62 17.47
N VAL A 5 -3.44 17.68 16.91
CA VAL A 5 -3.69 17.13 15.57
C VAL A 5 -4.88 16.18 15.60
N LEU A 6 -4.98 15.32 16.60
CA LEU A 6 -6.09 14.39 16.80
C LEU A 6 -7.42 15.11 17.08
N LEU A 7 -7.37 16.33 17.64
CA LEU A 7 -8.56 17.15 17.92
C LEU A 7 -9.09 17.89 16.67
N LYS A 8 -8.30 17.99 15.59
CA LYS A 8 -8.69 18.75 14.39
C LYS A 8 -9.16 17.90 13.23
N TYR A 9 -8.77 16.63 13.18
CA TYR A 9 -9.07 15.72 12.06
C TYR A 9 -9.42 14.32 12.57
N THR A 10 -10.28 13.62 11.84
CA THR A 10 -10.56 12.19 12.06
C THR A 10 -9.34 11.36 11.62
N LYS A 11 -9.35 10.06 11.97
CA LYS A 11 -8.38 9.08 11.44
C LYS A 11 -8.36 9.00 9.90
N ASP A 12 -9.44 9.41 9.26
CA ASP A 12 -9.59 9.46 7.80
C ASP A 12 -9.23 10.83 7.21
N PHE A 13 -8.59 11.69 7.99
CA PHE A 13 -8.20 13.05 7.63
C PHE A 13 -9.35 14.01 7.36
N MET A 14 -10.58 13.71 7.80
CA MET A 14 -11.68 14.66 7.69
C MET A 14 -11.62 15.68 8.83
N PRO A 15 -11.85 16.99 8.57
CA PRO A 15 -11.79 18.01 9.61
C PRO A 15 -12.92 17.83 10.62
N LEU A 16 -12.59 17.94 11.92
CA LEU A 16 -13.52 17.93 13.06
C LEU A 16 -13.85 19.36 13.51
N ALA A 17 -13.94 20.30 12.57
CA ALA A 17 -14.14 21.70 12.87
C ALA A 17 -15.61 22.08 12.76
N ASP A 18 -16.05 23.02 13.63
CA ASP A 18 -17.33 23.68 13.46
C ASP A 18 -17.37 24.35 12.06
N PRO A 19 -18.46 24.22 11.28
CA PRO A 19 -18.56 24.80 9.94
C PRO A 19 -18.28 26.30 9.87
N ASN A 20 -18.53 27.04 10.94
CA ASN A 20 -18.31 28.48 11.02
C ASN A 20 -16.92 28.86 11.60
N SER A 21 -16.10 27.88 11.93
CA SER A 21 -14.78 28.11 12.50
C SER A 21 -13.77 28.61 11.46
N GLN A 22 -12.72 29.27 11.93
CA GLN A 22 -11.61 29.71 11.08
C GLN A 22 -10.92 28.51 10.38
N ILE A 23 -10.86 27.37 11.06
CA ILE A 23 -10.29 26.13 10.52
C ILE A 23 -11.10 25.63 9.32
N ALA A 24 -12.44 25.60 9.46
CA ALA A 24 -13.31 25.18 8.36
C ALA A 24 -13.20 26.13 7.16
N MET A 25 -13.12 27.44 7.41
CA MET A 25 -12.94 28.43 6.34
C MET A 25 -11.57 28.29 5.64
N GLN A 26 -10.51 28.03 6.37
CA GLN A 26 -9.19 27.77 5.82
C GLN A 26 -9.18 26.50 4.96
N TRP A 27 -9.80 25.42 5.46
CA TRP A 27 -9.94 24.16 4.73
C TRP A 27 -10.72 24.35 3.43
N LEU A 28 -11.84 25.09 3.48
CA LEU A 28 -12.65 25.37 2.29
C LEU A 28 -11.87 26.19 1.25
N ARG A 29 -11.07 27.17 1.67
CA ARG A 29 -10.18 27.93 0.79
C ARG A 29 -9.13 27.04 0.14
N ALA A 30 -8.52 26.14 0.91
CA ALA A 30 -7.56 25.18 0.37
C ALA A 30 -8.22 24.22 -0.64
N TYR A 31 -9.43 23.75 -0.35
CA TYR A 31 -10.21 22.93 -1.27
C TYR A 31 -10.53 23.67 -2.58
N GLN A 32 -10.96 24.92 -2.49
CA GLN A 32 -11.23 25.75 -3.68
C GLN A 32 -9.97 26.02 -4.51
N ALA A 33 -8.84 26.26 -3.84
CA ALA A 33 -7.55 26.48 -4.49
C ALA A 33 -7.01 25.24 -5.22
N LEU A 34 -7.32 24.03 -4.69
CA LEU A 34 -6.89 22.77 -5.26
C LEU A 34 -7.72 22.34 -6.48
N ARG A 35 -8.89 22.91 -6.72
CA ARG A 35 -9.76 22.52 -7.83
C ARG A 35 -9.02 22.60 -9.17
N GLY A 36 -8.59 21.44 -9.68
CA GLY A 36 -7.88 21.31 -10.96
C GLY A 36 -6.41 21.72 -10.97
N LYS A 37 -5.80 21.92 -9.79
CA LYS A 37 -4.37 22.23 -9.63
C LYS A 37 -3.67 21.17 -8.82
N GLU A 38 -2.36 21.01 -9.05
CA GLU A 38 -1.52 20.20 -8.16
C GLU A 38 -1.34 20.90 -6.80
N ILE A 39 -1.17 20.10 -5.74
CA ILE A 39 -0.82 20.62 -4.41
C ILE A 39 0.58 21.24 -4.51
N SER A 40 0.67 22.55 -4.27
CA SER A 40 1.92 23.29 -4.35
C SER A 40 2.75 23.22 -3.06
N LYS A 41 2.10 22.94 -1.91
CA LYS A 41 2.79 22.82 -0.63
C LYS A 41 3.43 21.43 -0.52
N GLU A 42 4.68 21.39 -0.13
CA GLU A 42 5.38 20.14 0.19
C GLU A 42 4.79 19.53 1.46
N ILE A 43 4.47 18.23 1.38
CA ILE A 43 3.93 17.46 2.49
C ILE A 43 5.10 16.69 3.12
N LEU A 44 5.25 16.80 4.43
CA LEU A 44 6.27 16.07 5.17
C LEU A 44 5.65 14.86 5.84
N CYS A 45 6.21 13.68 5.58
CA CYS A 45 5.77 12.42 6.15
C CYS A 45 6.94 11.68 6.81
N LEU A 46 6.60 10.93 7.86
CA LEU A 46 7.45 9.86 8.37
C LEU A 46 6.90 8.52 7.85
N GLU A 47 7.77 7.64 7.43
CA GLU A 47 7.42 6.24 7.13
C GLU A 47 8.01 5.34 8.22
N TYR A 48 7.16 4.48 8.79
CA TYR A 48 7.54 3.48 9.78
C TYR A 48 6.73 2.20 9.56
N LEU A 49 7.42 1.09 9.34
CA LEU A 49 6.79 -0.22 9.08
C LEU A 49 5.71 -0.18 7.99
N GLY A 50 5.99 0.51 6.88
CA GLY A 50 5.08 0.61 5.75
C GLY A 50 3.90 1.58 5.95
N LYS A 51 3.82 2.27 7.09
CA LYS A 51 2.78 3.26 7.39
C LYS A 51 3.33 4.67 7.27
N PHE A 52 2.53 5.57 6.69
CA PHE A 52 2.89 6.97 6.54
C PHE A 52 2.18 7.83 7.58
N TYR A 53 2.95 8.65 8.25
CA TYR A 53 2.49 9.59 9.27
C TYR A 53 2.75 11.01 8.78
N VAL A 54 1.71 11.80 8.59
CA VAL A 54 1.84 13.19 8.13
C VAL A 54 2.33 14.05 9.27
N VAL A 55 3.49 14.71 9.10
CA VAL A 55 4.10 15.63 10.05
C VAL A 55 3.69 17.07 9.75
N ASP A 56 3.70 17.45 8.47
CA ASP A 56 3.21 18.75 7.99
C ASP A 56 2.44 18.57 6.67
N GLY A 57 1.49 19.45 6.40
CA GLY A 57 0.62 19.36 5.24
C GLY A 57 -0.67 18.57 5.47
N LEU A 58 -1.10 18.42 6.72
CA LEU A 58 -2.29 17.65 7.09
C LEU A 58 -3.58 18.17 6.41
N GLN A 59 -3.69 19.50 6.26
CA GLN A 59 -4.82 20.13 5.57
C GLN A 59 -4.82 19.79 4.08
N GLU A 60 -3.67 19.80 3.44
CA GLU A 60 -3.49 19.45 2.04
C GLU A 60 -3.83 17.97 1.79
N VAL A 61 -3.40 17.07 2.68
CA VAL A 61 -3.76 15.64 2.64
C VAL A 61 -5.27 15.46 2.79
N SER A 62 -5.89 16.17 3.74
CA SER A 62 -7.33 16.15 3.98
C SER A 62 -8.10 16.55 2.72
N VAL A 63 -7.74 17.69 2.14
CA VAL A 63 -8.39 18.23 0.92
C VAL A 63 -8.19 17.29 -0.26
N ALA A 64 -6.99 16.76 -0.46
CA ALA A 64 -6.68 15.83 -1.54
C ALA A 64 -7.51 14.56 -1.43
N LYS A 65 -7.58 13.99 -0.23
CA LYS A 65 -8.37 12.78 0.04
C LYS A 65 -9.86 13.02 -0.22
N TYR A 66 -10.40 14.15 0.24
CA TYR A 66 -11.78 14.55 -0.01
C TYR A 66 -12.06 14.76 -1.52
N SER A 67 -11.09 15.28 -2.26
CA SER A 67 -11.19 15.50 -3.71
C SER A 67 -11.01 14.21 -4.53
N GLY A 68 -10.77 13.06 -3.91
CA GLY A 68 -10.52 11.80 -4.59
C GLY A 68 -9.16 11.74 -5.30
N THR A 69 -8.18 12.54 -4.86
CA THR A 69 -6.81 12.53 -5.41
C THR A 69 -6.10 11.25 -4.99
N TYR A 70 -5.61 10.50 -5.95
CA TYR A 70 -4.98 9.19 -5.72
C TYR A 70 -3.52 9.29 -5.26
N GLN A 71 -2.82 10.35 -5.59
CA GLN A 71 -1.39 10.51 -5.34
C GLN A 71 -1.07 11.92 -4.90
N ILE A 72 -0.22 12.04 -3.90
CA ILE A 72 0.27 13.30 -3.38
C ILE A 72 1.79 13.22 -3.32
N ARG A 73 2.47 14.25 -3.80
CA ARG A 73 3.93 14.36 -3.61
C ARG A 73 4.22 14.71 -2.16
N SER A 74 5.14 13.97 -1.56
CA SER A 74 5.58 14.22 -0.19
C SER A 74 7.07 13.94 -0.05
N HIS A 75 7.69 14.66 0.87
CA HIS A 75 9.01 14.31 1.37
C HIS A 75 8.86 13.29 2.48
N VAL A 76 9.41 12.10 2.29
CA VAL A 76 9.25 11.00 3.23
C VAL A 76 10.58 10.72 3.92
N THR A 77 10.59 10.85 5.24
CA THR A 77 11.70 10.39 6.08
C THR A 77 11.38 9.02 6.63
N ARG A 78 12.19 8.02 6.26
CA ARG A 78 12.02 6.64 6.73
C ARG A 78 12.66 6.45 8.09
N ILE A 79 11.90 5.90 9.03
CA ILE A 79 12.38 5.48 10.34
C ILE A 79 12.53 3.97 10.32
N LEU A 80 13.76 3.48 10.48
CA LEU A 80 14.03 2.06 10.54
C LEU A 80 13.73 1.53 11.95
N PRO A 81 12.90 0.46 12.08
CA PRO A 81 12.69 -0.18 13.36
C PRO A 81 13.97 -0.87 13.84
N VAL A 82 14.11 -1.03 15.15
CA VAL A 82 15.16 -1.90 15.70
C VAL A 82 14.89 -3.33 15.24
N LYS A 83 15.93 -4.03 14.75
CA LYS A 83 15.80 -5.44 14.34
C LYS A 83 15.46 -6.29 15.56
N THR A 84 14.34 -6.97 15.48
CA THR A 84 13.82 -7.89 16.50
C THR A 84 13.37 -9.16 15.79
N GLU A 85 13.11 -10.23 16.55
CA GLU A 85 12.55 -11.50 16.03
C GLU A 85 11.04 -11.38 15.70
N SER A 86 10.50 -10.18 15.60
CA SER A 86 9.12 -9.95 15.18
C SER A 86 8.99 -10.14 13.67
N SER A 87 8.10 -11.02 13.25
CA SER A 87 7.82 -11.27 11.82
C SER A 87 7.46 -9.99 11.06
N THR A 88 6.76 -9.05 11.69
CA THR A 88 6.45 -7.74 11.10
C THR A 88 7.70 -6.94 10.76
N VAL A 89 8.71 -6.98 11.64
CA VAL A 89 9.99 -6.28 11.42
C VAL A 89 10.81 -7.01 10.36
N GLU A 90 10.85 -8.33 10.37
CA GLU A 90 11.53 -9.14 9.35
C GLU A 90 10.94 -8.89 7.96
N HIS A 91 9.62 -9.02 7.79
CA HIS A 91 8.93 -8.74 6.52
C HIS A 91 9.16 -7.30 6.03
N TYR A 92 9.27 -6.34 6.96
CA TYR A 92 9.58 -4.96 6.58
C TYR A 92 11.00 -4.81 6.05
N TYR A 93 11.99 -5.49 6.64
CA TYR A 93 13.36 -5.47 6.11
C TYR A 93 13.47 -6.20 4.77
N ASP A 94 12.74 -7.30 4.58
CA ASP A 94 12.65 -7.96 3.26
C ASP A 94 12.03 -7.04 2.22
N PHE A 95 10.96 -6.32 2.59
CA PHE A 95 10.37 -5.29 1.74
C PHE A 95 11.37 -4.20 1.37
N LEU A 96 12.23 -3.74 2.28
CA LEU A 96 13.23 -2.72 1.96
C LEU A 96 14.23 -3.21 0.91
N VAL A 97 14.69 -4.46 1.00
CA VAL A 97 15.55 -5.08 -0.02
C VAL A 97 14.83 -5.12 -1.37
N GLN A 98 13.58 -5.55 -1.39
CA GLN A 98 12.76 -5.60 -2.60
C GLN A 98 12.52 -4.20 -3.19
N PHE A 99 12.28 -3.22 -2.33
CA PHE A 99 12.12 -1.83 -2.73
C PHE A 99 13.40 -1.26 -3.37
N ASP A 100 14.57 -1.55 -2.81
CA ASP A 100 15.86 -1.11 -3.37
C ASP A 100 16.08 -1.70 -4.77
N LEU A 101 15.62 -2.93 -5.03
CA LEU A 101 15.71 -3.57 -6.33
C LEU A 101 14.68 -3.03 -7.34
N THR A 102 13.48 -2.76 -6.90
CA THR A 102 12.34 -2.43 -7.79
C THR A 102 12.03 -0.95 -7.85
N ASN A 103 12.27 -0.21 -6.80
CA ASN A 103 11.78 1.15 -6.54
C ASN A 103 10.23 1.25 -6.64
N LEU A 104 9.52 0.17 -6.28
CA LEU A 104 8.06 0.08 -6.29
C LEU A 104 7.53 -0.17 -4.88
N TYR A 105 7.04 0.89 -4.25
CA TYR A 105 6.52 0.83 -2.88
C TYR A 105 5.25 -0.04 -2.73
N GLN A 106 4.46 -0.17 -3.78
CA GLN A 106 3.22 -0.96 -3.81
C GLN A 106 3.44 -2.47 -3.89
N LEU A 107 4.66 -2.93 -4.13
CA LEU A 107 5.01 -4.35 -4.11
C LEU A 107 5.41 -4.77 -2.70
N GLN A 108 4.43 -5.17 -1.91
CA GLN A 108 4.64 -5.71 -0.57
C GLN A 108 4.13 -7.15 -0.54
N PHE A 109 4.97 -8.07 -0.06
CA PHE A 109 4.63 -9.48 0.07
C PHE A 109 4.55 -9.86 1.54
N THR A 110 3.64 -10.77 1.86
CA THR A 110 3.49 -11.34 3.21
C THR A 110 4.06 -12.76 3.30
N GLN A 111 4.45 -13.33 2.16
CA GLN A 111 4.98 -14.69 2.11
C GLN A 111 6.44 -14.67 1.68
N PRO A 112 7.32 -15.41 2.37
CA PRO A 112 8.71 -15.57 1.94
C PRO A 112 8.77 -16.24 0.56
N GLY A 113 9.74 -15.83 -0.27
CA GLY A 113 9.95 -16.36 -1.60
C GLY A 113 9.00 -15.85 -2.69
N TYR A 114 8.00 -15.00 -2.34
CA TYR A 114 7.03 -14.49 -3.32
C TYR A 114 7.64 -13.44 -4.25
N PHE A 115 8.57 -12.64 -3.76
CA PHE A 115 9.29 -11.70 -4.61
C PHE A 115 10.14 -12.41 -5.65
N GLU A 116 10.86 -13.46 -5.27
CA GLU A 116 11.68 -14.30 -6.14
C GLU A 116 10.81 -14.99 -7.22
N LYS A 117 9.62 -15.46 -6.85
CA LYS A 117 8.64 -15.99 -7.80
C LYS A 117 8.21 -14.92 -8.82
N LEU A 118 7.92 -13.70 -8.37
CA LEU A 118 7.60 -12.61 -9.27
C LEU A 118 8.77 -12.27 -10.19
N GLN A 119 10.00 -12.17 -9.67
CA GLN A 119 11.21 -11.95 -10.46
C GLN A 119 11.34 -13.01 -11.56
N SER A 120 11.22 -14.29 -11.19
CA SER A 120 11.29 -15.42 -12.13
C SER A 120 10.18 -15.34 -13.20
N ALA A 121 8.93 -15.04 -12.81
CA ALA A 121 7.81 -14.90 -13.74
C ALA A 121 7.98 -13.74 -14.75
N LEU A 122 8.80 -12.74 -14.38
CA LEU A 122 9.19 -11.62 -15.24
C LEU A 122 10.51 -11.88 -16.00
N ASN A 123 11.05 -13.10 -15.97
CA ASN A 123 12.33 -13.50 -16.54
C ASN A 123 13.51 -12.66 -16.02
N LYS A 124 13.47 -12.31 -14.73
CA LYS A 124 14.53 -11.61 -14.03
C LYS A 124 15.40 -12.59 -13.25
N GLN A 125 16.69 -12.30 -13.18
CA GLN A 125 17.58 -13.01 -12.28
C GLN A 125 17.29 -12.62 -10.82
N GLU A 126 17.57 -13.53 -9.92
CA GLU A 126 17.51 -13.27 -8.49
C GLU A 126 18.38 -12.05 -8.13
N ASN A 127 17.88 -11.16 -7.32
CA ASN A 127 18.53 -9.91 -6.90
C ASN A 127 18.88 -8.93 -8.05
N ALA A 128 18.31 -9.11 -9.24
CA ALA A 128 18.51 -8.15 -10.32
C ALA A 128 17.67 -6.88 -10.09
N ALA A 129 18.31 -5.72 -10.10
CA ALA A 129 17.61 -4.45 -10.05
C ALA A 129 16.74 -4.24 -11.31
N TRP A 130 15.56 -3.67 -11.11
CA TRP A 130 14.66 -3.35 -12.21
C TRP A 130 15.08 -2.07 -12.93
N THR A 131 15.15 -2.14 -14.24
CA THR A 131 15.35 -0.96 -15.08
C THR A 131 14.07 -0.10 -15.14
N ASP A 132 14.18 1.14 -15.61
CA ASP A 132 13.02 1.99 -15.88
C ASP A 132 12.03 1.35 -16.85
N THR A 133 12.54 0.59 -17.82
CA THR A 133 11.72 -0.15 -18.78
C THR A 133 10.91 -1.25 -18.09
N ASP A 134 11.54 -1.97 -17.15
CA ASP A 134 10.86 -3.03 -16.39
C ASP A 134 9.74 -2.44 -15.51
N ARG A 135 10.05 -1.37 -14.78
CA ARG A 135 9.06 -0.65 -13.97
C ARG A 135 7.89 -0.16 -14.82
N LYS A 136 8.16 0.49 -15.94
CA LYS A 136 7.12 0.98 -16.86
C LYS A 136 6.23 -0.16 -17.38
N LYS A 137 6.83 -1.27 -17.81
CA LYS A 137 6.08 -2.45 -18.28
C LYS A 137 5.17 -3.01 -17.16
N PHE A 138 5.70 -3.15 -15.97
CA PHE A 138 4.94 -3.65 -14.83
C PHE A 138 3.81 -2.69 -14.46
N LEU A 139 4.11 -1.41 -14.26
CA LEU A 139 3.16 -0.38 -13.86
C LEU A 139 2.07 -0.10 -14.89
N THR A 140 2.29 -0.41 -16.16
CA THR A 140 1.23 -0.33 -17.18
C THR A 140 0.07 -1.27 -16.90
N HIS A 141 0.33 -2.42 -16.29
CA HIS A 141 -0.65 -3.48 -16.09
C HIS A 141 -1.05 -3.65 -14.61
N TRP A 142 -0.16 -3.34 -13.69
CA TRP A 142 -0.36 -3.50 -12.25
C TRP A 142 -1.65 -2.87 -11.72
N PRO A 143 -2.01 -1.60 -12.02
CA PRO A 143 -3.22 -0.98 -11.45
C PRO A 143 -4.51 -1.67 -11.88
N LYS A 144 -4.51 -2.35 -13.02
CA LYS A 144 -5.66 -3.15 -13.48
C LYS A 144 -5.79 -4.44 -12.66
N ILE A 145 -4.68 -5.13 -12.45
CA ILE A 145 -4.61 -6.38 -11.67
C ILE A 145 -5.00 -6.11 -10.21
N GLU A 146 -4.38 -5.09 -9.60
CA GLU A 146 -4.65 -4.67 -8.23
C GLU A 146 -6.12 -4.32 -8.01
N ARG A 147 -6.71 -3.49 -8.88
CA ARG A 147 -8.14 -3.13 -8.80
C ARG A 147 -9.06 -4.33 -8.97
N ALA A 148 -8.70 -5.29 -9.84
CA ALA A 148 -9.49 -6.50 -10.02
C ALA A 148 -9.51 -7.35 -8.75
N PHE A 149 -8.36 -7.48 -8.06
CA PHE A 149 -8.26 -8.16 -6.77
C PHE A 149 -9.07 -7.44 -5.68
N GLN A 150 -8.83 -6.14 -5.49
CA GLN A 150 -9.51 -5.34 -4.46
C GLN A 150 -11.04 -5.37 -4.61
N LYS A 151 -11.56 -5.24 -5.84
CA LYS A 151 -13.00 -5.34 -6.11
C LYS A 151 -13.58 -6.73 -5.90
N SER A 152 -12.77 -7.78 -6.01
CA SER A 152 -13.26 -9.15 -5.85
C SER A 152 -13.52 -9.52 -4.40
N PHE A 153 -12.81 -8.88 -3.45
CA PHE A 153 -12.78 -9.33 -2.05
C PHE A 153 -13.01 -8.22 -1.02
N ASP A 154 -13.21 -6.99 -1.46
CA ASP A 154 -13.55 -5.84 -0.60
C ASP A 154 -12.72 -5.77 0.70
N ASN A 155 -11.40 -6.00 0.59
CA ASN A 155 -10.43 -6.03 1.69
C ASN A 155 -10.72 -7.07 2.80
N CYS A 156 -11.49 -8.12 2.50
CA CYS A 156 -11.80 -9.16 3.49
C CYS A 156 -10.66 -10.16 3.74
N LEU A 157 -9.62 -10.14 2.90
CA LEU A 157 -8.46 -11.01 3.01
C LEU A 157 -7.27 -10.28 3.62
N ASN A 158 -6.57 -10.94 4.54
CA ASN A 158 -5.34 -10.42 5.15
C ASN A 158 -4.09 -10.80 4.31
N ILE A 159 -4.11 -10.44 3.04
CA ILE A 159 -3.02 -10.61 2.07
C ILE A 159 -2.92 -9.39 1.18
N THR A 160 -1.77 -9.19 0.56
CA THR A 160 -1.57 -8.08 -0.37
C THR A 160 -2.05 -8.43 -1.79
N SER A 161 -2.24 -7.41 -2.62
CA SER A 161 -2.50 -7.61 -4.05
C SER A 161 -1.31 -8.27 -4.75
N ALA A 162 -0.08 -8.08 -4.24
CA ALA A 162 1.12 -8.70 -4.76
C ALA A 162 1.15 -10.21 -4.45
N ASP A 163 0.76 -10.62 -3.23
CA ASP A 163 0.59 -12.05 -2.91
C ASP A 163 -0.44 -12.72 -3.82
N ALA A 164 -1.58 -12.05 -4.02
CA ALA A 164 -2.62 -12.56 -4.90
C ALA A 164 -2.17 -12.70 -6.36
N LEU A 165 -1.34 -11.76 -6.85
CA LEU A 165 -0.73 -11.87 -8.17
C LEU A 165 0.14 -13.12 -8.26
N VAL A 166 0.99 -13.39 -7.27
CA VAL A 166 1.88 -14.57 -7.26
C VAL A 166 1.09 -15.87 -7.32
N VAL A 167 -0.04 -15.96 -6.62
CA VAL A 167 -0.95 -17.13 -6.73
C VAL A 167 -1.44 -17.35 -8.16
N LEU A 168 -1.74 -16.28 -8.91
CA LEU A 168 -2.10 -16.43 -10.32
C LEU A 168 -0.89 -16.79 -11.19
N LEU A 169 0.32 -16.32 -10.86
CA LEU A 169 1.54 -16.62 -11.59
C LEU A 169 1.97 -18.10 -11.50
N ASP A 170 1.47 -18.86 -10.53
CA ASP A 170 1.65 -20.31 -10.50
C ASP A 170 0.91 -21.02 -11.66
N LYS A 171 -0.07 -20.37 -12.30
CA LYS A 171 -0.90 -20.95 -13.38
C LYS A 171 -0.81 -20.18 -14.71
N TYR A 172 -0.48 -18.90 -14.66
CA TYR A 172 -0.50 -18.01 -15.82
C TYR A 172 0.79 -17.20 -15.87
N THR A 173 1.27 -16.87 -17.06
CA THR A 173 2.38 -15.92 -17.21
C THR A 173 1.89 -14.49 -16.96
N PHE A 174 2.81 -13.61 -16.53
CA PHE A 174 2.48 -12.18 -16.36
C PHE A 174 1.92 -11.56 -17.66
N THR A 175 2.48 -11.94 -18.82
CA THR A 175 2.01 -11.46 -20.13
C THR A 175 0.56 -11.88 -20.41
N GLN A 176 0.19 -13.12 -20.08
CA GLN A 176 -1.20 -13.57 -20.22
C GLN A 176 -2.13 -12.74 -19.32
N LEU A 177 -1.79 -12.57 -18.03
CA LEU A 177 -2.59 -11.76 -17.10
C LEU A 177 -2.70 -10.30 -17.56
N ALA A 178 -1.62 -9.73 -18.08
CA ALA A 178 -1.58 -8.35 -18.57
C ALA A 178 -2.54 -8.08 -19.74
N GLN A 179 -2.83 -9.11 -20.56
CA GLN A 179 -3.74 -9.00 -21.71
C GLN A 179 -5.22 -9.18 -21.36
N LEU A 180 -5.52 -9.72 -20.18
CA LEU A 180 -6.89 -9.98 -19.75
C LEU A 180 -7.64 -8.71 -19.37
N ASP A 181 -8.94 -8.71 -19.58
CA ASP A 181 -9.83 -7.67 -19.08
C ASP A 181 -10.02 -7.77 -17.56
N SER A 182 -10.35 -6.66 -16.93
CA SER A 182 -10.51 -6.58 -15.47
C SER A 182 -11.55 -7.57 -14.91
N TRP A 183 -12.63 -7.84 -15.67
CA TRP A 183 -13.64 -8.78 -15.24
C TRP A 183 -13.17 -10.24 -15.29
N VAL A 184 -12.32 -10.60 -16.27
CA VAL A 184 -11.70 -11.93 -16.36
C VAL A 184 -10.71 -12.11 -15.21
N LEU A 185 -9.85 -11.11 -14.94
CA LEU A 185 -8.95 -11.12 -13.80
C LEU A 185 -9.71 -11.32 -12.47
N ALA A 186 -10.82 -10.61 -12.28
CA ALA A 186 -11.65 -10.77 -11.09
C ALA A 186 -12.18 -12.22 -10.95
N ARG A 187 -12.62 -12.85 -12.05
CA ARG A 187 -13.03 -14.26 -12.04
C ARG A 187 -11.89 -15.22 -11.72
N LEU A 188 -10.67 -14.95 -12.20
CA LEU A 188 -9.50 -15.77 -11.87
C LEU A 188 -9.17 -15.68 -10.37
N PHE A 189 -9.22 -14.49 -9.78
CA PHE A 189 -9.06 -14.34 -8.34
C PHE A 189 -10.14 -15.08 -7.56
N GLN A 190 -11.41 -14.97 -7.96
CA GLN A 190 -12.52 -15.71 -7.35
C GLN A 190 -12.34 -17.23 -7.47
N ALA A 191 -11.87 -17.73 -8.63
CA ALA A 191 -11.56 -19.13 -8.82
C ALA A 191 -10.41 -19.63 -7.94
N SER A 192 -9.50 -18.75 -7.54
CA SER A 192 -8.39 -19.03 -6.63
C SER A 192 -8.73 -18.78 -5.14
N TRP A 193 -10.01 -18.56 -4.81
CA TRP A 193 -10.51 -18.22 -3.48
C TRP A 193 -9.96 -19.11 -2.36
N LYS A 194 -9.99 -20.43 -2.53
CA LYS A 194 -9.55 -21.38 -1.50
C LYS A 194 -8.09 -21.19 -1.13
N GLU A 195 -7.25 -20.91 -2.12
CA GLU A 195 -5.81 -20.71 -1.95
C GLU A 195 -5.53 -19.36 -1.28
N LEU A 196 -6.20 -18.31 -1.74
CA LEU A 196 -6.11 -16.97 -1.15
C LEU A 196 -6.61 -16.93 0.30
N CYS A 197 -7.69 -17.64 0.62
CA CYS A 197 -8.16 -17.79 1.99
C CYS A 197 -7.15 -18.52 2.89
N ARG A 198 -6.52 -19.58 2.37
CA ARG A 198 -5.49 -20.31 3.13
C ARG A 198 -4.32 -19.40 3.52
N LEU A 199 -3.84 -18.59 2.58
CA LEU A 199 -2.79 -17.59 2.84
C LEU A 199 -3.26 -16.54 3.87
N SER A 200 -4.46 -16.02 3.69
CA SER A 200 -5.03 -15.04 4.62
C SER A 200 -5.18 -15.57 6.05
N HIS A 201 -5.55 -16.84 6.21
CA HIS A 201 -5.64 -17.49 7.52
C HIS A 201 -4.27 -17.71 8.16
N ALA A 202 -3.26 -18.10 7.38
CA ALA A 202 -1.89 -18.24 7.85
C ALA A 202 -1.36 -16.92 8.39
N ASN A 203 -1.54 -15.82 7.65
CA ASN A 203 -1.14 -14.48 8.08
C ASN A 203 -1.86 -14.02 9.36
N ARG A 204 -3.16 -14.33 9.50
CA ARG A 204 -3.91 -13.97 10.70
C ARG A 204 -3.42 -14.74 11.93
N ALA A 205 -3.17 -16.04 11.79
CA ALA A 205 -2.66 -16.87 12.89
C ALA A 205 -1.30 -16.37 13.40
N GLU A 206 -0.44 -15.89 12.49
CA GLU A 206 0.85 -15.30 12.82
C GLU A 206 0.70 -13.97 13.58
N VAL A 207 -0.20 -13.09 13.15
CA VAL A 207 -0.50 -11.81 13.84
C VAL A 207 -1.05 -12.08 15.24
N ASP A 208 -1.99 -13.04 15.38
CA ASP A 208 -2.60 -13.37 16.66
C ASP A 208 -1.58 -13.99 17.63
N SER A 209 -0.63 -14.81 17.15
CA SER A 209 0.45 -15.36 17.97
C SER A 209 1.41 -14.29 18.49
N ASN A 210 1.73 -13.30 17.64
CA ASN A 210 2.60 -12.17 18.00
C ASN A 210 1.92 -11.21 18.99
N MET A 211 0.61 -11.00 18.87
CA MET A 211 -0.17 -10.21 19.84
C MET A 211 -0.25 -10.90 21.21
N GLY A 212 -0.39 -12.22 21.25
CA GLY A 212 -0.40 -12.98 22.48
C GLY A 212 0.90 -12.84 23.29
N THR A 213 2.04 -12.72 22.62
CA THR A 213 3.36 -12.57 23.25
C THR A 213 3.55 -11.18 23.88
N LEU A 214 2.90 -10.15 23.34
CA LEU A 214 2.98 -8.76 23.87
C LEU A 214 2.17 -8.56 25.15
N TYR A 215 1.17 -9.42 25.44
CA TYR A 215 0.33 -9.33 26.64
C TYR A 215 0.81 -10.25 27.78
N THR A 216 1.85 -11.07 27.58
CA THR A 216 2.40 -12.00 28.57
C THR A 216 3.78 -11.59 29.09
N ALA A 217 4.30 -10.45 28.69
CA ALA A 217 5.52 -9.82 29.19
C ALA A 217 5.15 -8.52 29.93
#